data_db60eebcc14e1b7f73a8324f9d2a9c98
#
_entry.id   db60eebcc14e1b7f73a8324f9d2a9c98
#
_cell.length_a   1.000
_cell.length_b   1.000
_cell.length_c   1.000
_cell.angle_alpha   90.00
_cell.angle_beta   90.00
_cell.angle_gamma   90.00
#
_symmetry.space_group_name_H-M   'P 1'
#
loop_
_entity.id
_entity.type
_entity.pdbx_description
1 polymer ?
#
loop_
_entity_poly.entity_id
_entity_poly.type
_entity_poly.pdbx_seq_one_letter_code
_entity_poly.pdbx_strand_id
1 'polypeptide(L)' 'MISNDTQLSQTLEQMERMYRALAALRREVYPVNPRQFALLAEGPQEELDRLQQQIDVYTGRADVCASRK' A
#
# COMPACT_ATOMS: atom_id res chain seq x y z
N MET A 1 4.52 -9.45 10.17
CA MET A 1 5.61 -8.52 10.46
C MET A 1 6.87 -8.90 9.67
N ILE A 2 7.57 -7.93 9.14
CA ILE A 2 8.77 -8.19 8.33
C ILE A 2 9.96 -8.39 9.25
N SER A 3 10.65 -9.52 9.12
CA SER A 3 11.80 -9.81 9.95
C SER A 3 13.08 -10.12 9.16
N ASN A 4 12.97 -10.22 7.83
CA ASN A 4 14.15 -10.45 7.00
C ASN A 4 13.89 -9.95 5.57
N ASP A 5 14.94 -9.95 4.76
CA ASP A 5 14.87 -9.41 3.40
C ASP A 5 13.94 -10.20 2.49
N THR A 6 13.82 -11.50 2.71
CA THR A 6 12.90 -12.32 1.93
C THR A 6 11.45 -11.87 2.17
N GLN A 7 11.10 -11.63 3.42
CA GLN A 7 9.76 -11.15 3.76
C GLN A 7 9.53 -9.74 3.24
N LEU A 8 10.56 -8.91 3.25
CA LEU A 8 10.47 -7.58 2.68
C LEU A 8 10.14 -7.66 1.18
N SER A 9 10.86 -8.51 0.44
CA SER A 9 10.59 -8.70 -0.98
C SER A 9 9.16 -9.18 -1.24
N GLN A 10 8.67 -10.12 -0.44
CA GLN A 10 7.32 -10.62 -0.57
C GLN A 10 6.29 -9.51 -0.32
N THR A 11 6.54 -8.66 0.67
CA THR A 11 5.66 -7.56 0.98
C THR A 11 5.62 -6.54 -0.17
N LEU A 12 6.78 -6.24 -0.75
CA LEU A 12 6.85 -5.33 -1.88
C LEU A 12 6.12 -5.87 -3.10
N GLU A 13 6.24 -7.18 -3.36
CA GLU A 13 5.49 -7.80 -4.46
C GLU A 13 4.00 -7.72 -4.23
N GLN A 14 3.56 -7.93 -3.00
CA GLN A 14 2.15 -7.86 -2.66
C GLN A 14 1.61 -6.44 -2.85
N MET A 15 2.39 -5.44 -2.44
CA MET A 15 2.02 -4.05 -2.64
C MET A 15 1.92 -3.72 -4.13
N GLU A 16 2.84 -4.23 -4.93
CA GLU A 16 2.81 -4.00 -6.38
C GLU A 16 1.54 -4.54 -6.98
N ARG A 17 1.12 -5.74 -6.59
CA ARG A 17 -0.13 -6.31 -7.07
C ARG A 17 -1.33 -5.45 -6.69
N MET A 18 -1.33 -4.93 -5.48
CA MET A 18 -2.43 -4.06 -5.03
C MET A 18 -2.45 -2.75 -5.78
N TYR A 19 -1.28 -2.15 -6.05
CA TYR A 19 -1.21 -0.95 -6.86
C TYR A 19 -1.74 -1.18 -8.25
N ARG A 20 -1.42 -2.33 -8.86
CA ARG A 20 -1.94 -2.67 -10.18
C ARG A 20 -3.46 -2.81 -10.16
N ALA A 21 -3.98 -3.44 -9.12
CA ALA A 21 -5.42 -3.59 -8.98
C ALA A 21 -6.11 -2.23 -8.83
N LEU A 22 -5.54 -1.34 -8.03
CA LEU A 22 -6.07 0.01 -7.87
C LEU A 22 -6.00 0.80 -9.18
N ALA A 23 -4.91 0.63 -9.93
CA ALA A 23 -4.77 1.30 -11.22
C ALA A 23 -5.84 0.81 -12.21
N ALA A 24 -6.11 -0.49 -12.20
CA ALA A 24 -7.15 -1.05 -13.06
C ALA A 24 -8.54 -0.51 -12.66
N LEU A 25 -8.82 -0.47 -11.36
CA LEU A 25 -10.08 0.09 -10.87
C LEU A 25 -10.22 1.55 -11.28
N ARG A 26 -9.16 2.31 -11.13
CA ARG A 26 -9.20 3.72 -11.51
C ARG A 26 -9.48 3.89 -12.99
N ARG A 27 -8.89 3.03 -13.81
CA ARG A 27 -9.04 3.13 -15.26
C ARG A 27 -10.45 2.74 -15.70
N GLU A 28 -11.03 1.73 -15.09
CA GLU A 28 -12.30 1.16 -15.50
C GLU A 28 -13.50 1.76 -14.78
N VAL A 29 -13.38 2.02 -13.49
CA VAL A 29 -14.50 2.43 -12.65
C VAL A 29 -14.55 3.94 -12.46
N TYR A 30 -13.42 4.58 -12.23
CA TYR A 30 -13.40 6.00 -11.89
C TYR A 30 -14.06 6.89 -12.94
N PRO A 31 -13.80 6.70 -14.24
CA PRO A 31 -14.43 7.58 -15.24
C PRO A 31 -15.94 7.43 -15.29
N VAL A 32 -16.47 6.25 -14.92
CA VAL A 32 -17.90 5.98 -14.97
C VAL A 32 -18.56 6.38 -13.66
N ASN A 33 -17.94 6.05 -12.53
CA ASN A 33 -18.54 6.29 -11.22
C ASN A 33 -17.45 6.51 -10.17
N PRO A 34 -16.98 7.76 -9.98
CA PRO A 34 -15.91 8.05 -9.01
C PRO A 34 -16.27 7.64 -7.58
N ARG A 35 -17.55 7.73 -7.23
CA ARG A 35 -17.99 7.36 -5.89
C ARG A 35 -17.84 5.87 -5.64
N GLN A 36 -18.17 5.06 -6.62
CA GLN A 36 -18.01 3.62 -6.53
C GLN A 36 -16.52 3.25 -6.48
N PHE A 37 -15.69 3.96 -7.24
CA PHE A 37 -14.24 3.75 -7.16
C PHE A 37 -13.74 3.96 -5.74
N ALA A 38 -14.16 5.03 -5.09
CA ALA A 38 -13.73 5.33 -3.73
C ALA A 38 -14.10 4.20 -2.76
N LEU A 39 -15.31 3.65 -2.91
CA LEU A 39 -15.75 2.55 -2.06
C LEU A 39 -14.95 1.28 -2.32
N LEU A 40 -14.71 0.96 -3.58
CA LEU A 40 -13.98 -0.25 -3.94
C LEU A 40 -12.50 -0.17 -3.60
N ALA A 41 -11.93 1.02 -3.62
CA ALA A 41 -10.51 1.23 -3.34
C ALA A 41 -10.20 1.27 -1.84
N GLU A 42 -11.20 1.41 -1.00
CA GLU A 42 -11.02 1.60 0.44
C GLU A 42 -10.26 0.43 1.08
N GLY A 43 -10.67 -0.80 0.80
CA GLY A 43 -10.01 -1.99 1.34
C GLY A 43 -8.56 -2.13 0.89
N PRO A 44 -8.28 -2.12 -0.41
CA PRO A 44 -6.89 -2.18 -0.89
C PRO A 44 -6.04 -1.01 -0.40
N GLN A 45 -6.62 0.17 -0.26
CA GLN A 45 -5.90 1.33 0.23
C GLN A 45 -5.45 1.14 1.68
N GLU A 46 -6.34 0.64 2.52
CA GLU A 46 -6.01 0.36 3.91
C GLU A 46 -4.93 -0.71 4.03
N GLU A 47 -5.02 -1.74 3.19
CA GLU A 47 -4.01 -2.81 3.21
C GLU A 47 -2.65 -2.28 2.77
N LEU A 48 -2.62 -1.42 1.76
CA LEU A 48 -1.39 -0.79 1.31
C LEU A 48 -0.76 0.05 2.42
N ASP A 49 -1.58 0.81 3.13
CA ASP A 49 -1.09 1.63 4.24
C ASP A 49 -0.48 0.76 5.32
N ARG A 50 -1.11 -0.37 5.63
CA ARG A 50 -0.60 -1.30 6.63
C ARG A 50 0.74 -1.90 6.20
N LEU A 51 0.82 -2.34 4.95
CA LEU A 51 2.05 -2.92 4.42
C LEU A 51 3.17 -1.90 4.38
N GLN A 52 2.86 -0.66 4.01
CA GLN A 52 3.84 0.41 4.00
C GLN A 52 4.37 0.68 5.40
N GLN A 53 3.49 0.66 6.38
CA GLN A 53 3.89 0.84 7.77
C GLN A 53 4.85 -0.26 8.22
N GLN A 54 4.58 -1.50 7.84
CA GLN A 54 5.48 -2.61 8.17
C GLN A 54 6.87 -2.41 7.55
N ILE A 55 6.91 -1.95 6.31
CA ILE A 55 8.17 -1.68 5.64
C ILE A 55 8.92 -0.54 6.34
N ASP A 56 8.20 0.51 6.70
CA ASP A 56 8.81 1.66 7.38
C ASP A 56 9.42 1.26 8.71
N VAL A 57 8.74 0.40 9.46
CA VAL A 57 9.26 -0.09 10.74
C VAL A 57 10.51 -0.95 10.51
N TYR A 58 10.46 -1.84 9.54
CA TYR A 58 11.60 -2.73 9.26
C TYR A 58 12.82 -1.95 8.81
N THR A 59 12.63 -0.94 7.97
CA THR A 59 13.74 -0.13 7.45
C THR A 59 14.16 1.00 8.38
N GLY A 60 13.40 1.25 9.46
CA GLY A 60 13.67 2.35 10.37
C GLY A 60 13.22 3.71 9.85
N ARG A 61 12.54 3.74 8.72
CA ARG A 61 12.13 5.00 8.10
C ARG A 61 11.14 5.79 8.97
N ALA A 62 10.25 5.08 9.64
CA ALA A 62 9.28 5.71 10.51
C ALA A 62 9.97 6.47 11.64
N ASP A 63 11.01 5.87 12.23
CA ASP A 63 11.77 6.50 13.29
C ASP A 63 12.53 7.72 12.78
N VAL A 64 13.10 7.60 11.59
CA VAL A 64 13.82 8.71 10.97
C VAL A 64 12.88 9.89 10.73
N CYS A 65 11.69 9.61 10.20
CA CYS A 65 10.69 10.65 9.95
C CYS A 65 10.25 11.32 11.25
N ALA A 66 10.08 10.55 12.32
CA ALA A 66 9.70 11.08 13.62
C ALA A 66 10.82 11.96 14.20
N SER A 67 12.06 11.55 13.99
CA SER A 67 13.20 12.28 14.53
C SER A 67 13.38 13.63 13.89
N ARG A 68 12.94 13.80 12.65
CA ARG A 68 13.12 15.08 11.95
C ARG A 68 12.14 16.14 12.38
N LYS A 69 11.13 15.74 13.08
CA LYS A 69 10.14 16.68 13.57
C LYS A 69 10.44 17.13 14.98
#